data_dc713820261c46455aa660a4d6630956
#
_entry.id   dc713820261c46455aa660a4d6630956
#
_cell.length_a   1.000
_cell.length_b   1.000
_cell.length_c   1.000
_cell.angle_alpha   90.00
_cell.angle_beta   90.00
_cell.angle_gamma   90.00
#
_symmetry.space_group_name_H-M   'P 1'
#
loop_
_entity.id
_entity.type
_entity.pdbx_description
1 polymer ?
#
loop_
_entity_poly.entity_id
_entity_poly.type
_entity_poly.pdbx_seq_one_letter_code
_entity_poly.pdbx_strand_id
1 'polypeptide(L)'
;MSEFNYYKQYIKPNSVAYDIGAHIGEISIQLKNFGADVYSFEPSPNNFPILKSNCESLGIKCFDVALHQSPYECFTRFKDCKTDYKEDGVTLDTVQYIKYVNLEDFIKENNIPLPNFIKLDIEGMESIVLKTFEFLFNGVRPIIYAEIHAQPKNMNNQNYPDNPHWVWPEDGGFDFNKLKDFNYSMLDPSTNTFIDKNFNYNPAEKTHQGFLLIPN
;
A
#
# COMPACT_ATOMS: atom_id res chain seq x y z
N MET A 1 13.31 -15.21 -3.62
CA MET A 1 13.96 -13.88 -3.69
C MET A 1 13.12 -12.94 -2.84
N SER A 2 13.69 -12.06 -2.02
CA SER A 2 12.86 -11.10 -1.29
C SER A 2 12.23 -10.11 -2.29
N GLU A 3 11.02 -9.69 -2.02
CA GLU A 3 10.25 -8.69 -2.78
C GLU A 3 11.09 -7.43 -3.07
N PHE A 4 11.86 -6.98 -2.08
CA PHE A 4 12.73 -5.83 -2.19
C PHE A 4 13.69 -5.87 -3.41
N ASN A 5 14.10 -7.05 -3.86
CA ASN A 5 14.97 -7.17 -5.03
C ASN A 5 14.29 -6.71 -6.34
N TYR A 6 12.96 -6.65 -6.36
CA TYR A 6 12.22 -6.23 -7.55
C TYR A 6 12.32 -4.72 -7.81
N TYR A 7 12.40 -3.92 -6.77
CA TYR A 7 12.32 -2.46 -6.92
C TYR A 7 13.54 -1.68 -6.41
N LYS A 8 14.49 -2.32 -5.72
CA LYS A 8 15.68 -1.64 -5.19
C LYS A 8 16.45 -0.82 -6.23
N GLN A 9 16.49 -1.27 -7.49
CA GLN A 9 17.17 -0.56 -8.57
C GLN A 9 16.55 0.80 -8.90
N TYR A 10 15.31 1.03 -8.50
CA TYR A 10 14.59 2.28 -8.71
C TYR A 10 14.76 3.28 -7.57
N ILE A 11 15.37 2.85 -6.46
CA ILE A 11 15.62 3.72 -5.31
C ILE A 11 16.94 4.45 -5.55
N LYS A 12 16.87 5.77 -5.56
CA LYS A 12 18.06 6.62 -5.72
C LYS A 12 18.40 7.31 -4.39
N PRO A 13 19.67 7.56 -4.09
CA PRO A 13 20.05 8.39 -2.95
C PRO A 13 19.34 9.76 -3.00
N ASN A 14 18.86 10.22 -1.85
CA ASN A 14 18.09 11.46 -1.68
C ASN A 14 16.73 11.50 -2.43
N SER A 15 16.25 10.36 -2.93
CA SER A 15 14.87 10.28 -3.41
C SER A 15 13.90 10.19 -2.24
N VAL A 16 12.70 10.73 -2.43
CA VAL A 16 11.60 10.59 -1.46
C VAL A 16 10.90 9.27 -1.71
N ALA A 17 10.81 8.43 -0.69
CA ALA A 17 10.12 7.15 -0.75
C ALA A 17 8.99 7.07 0.27
N TYR A 18 7.82 6.63 -0.19
CA TYR A 18 6.69 6.32 0.68
C TYR A 18 6.58 4.81 0.83
N ASP A 19 6.45 4.35 2.08
CA ASP A 19 6.15 2.97 2.44
C ASP A 19 4.74 2.93 3.04
N ILE A 20 3.76 2.58 2.20
CA ILE A 20 2.34 2.59 2.55
C ILE A 20 1.93 1.16 2.91
N GLY A 21 1.53 0.94 4.17
CA GLY A 21 1.44 -0.36 4.81
C GLY A 21 2.81 -0.80 5.32
N ALA A 22 3.45 0.06 6.13
CA ALA A 22 4.83 -0.13 6.56
C ALA A 22 5.00 -1.24 7.62
N HIS A 23 3.91 -1.73 8.21
CA HIS A 23 3.94 -2.76 9.25
C HIS A 23 4.91 -2.37 10.38
N ILE A 24 5.92 -3.18 10.66
CA ILE A 24 6.95 -2.90 11.68
C ILE A 24 8.20 -2.22 11.11
N GLY A 25 8.22 -1.84 9.82
CA GLY A 25 9.26 -1.01 9.20
C GLY A 25 10.37 -1.76 8.48
N GLU A 26 10.24 -3.04 8.20
CA GLU A 26 11.30 -3.83 7.53
C GLU A 26 11.68 -3.23 6.16
N ILE A 27 10.69 -2.86 5.34
CA ILE A 27 10.91 -2.23 4.03
C ILE A 27 11.35 -0.77 4.19
N SER A 28 10.75 -0.03 5.12
CA SER A 28 11.14 1.34 5.42
C SER A 28 12.64 1.47 5.72
N ILE A 29 13.18 0.56 6.55
CA ILE A 29 14.61 0.50 6.89
C ILE A 29 15.46 0.18 5.65
N GLN A 30 15.01 -0.74 4.81
CA GLN A 30 15.73 -1.07 3.57
C GLN A 30 15.77 0.12 2.60
N LEU A 31 14.65 0.83 2.41
CA LEU A 31 14.59 2.06 1.61
C LEU A 31 15.56 3.13 2.14
N LYS A 32 15.62 3.30 3.48
CA LYS A 32 16.55 4.22 4.13
C LYS A 32 18.00 3.82 3.92
N ASN A 33 18.33 2.54 4.01
CA ASN A 33 19.68 2.03 3.78
C ASN A 33 20.16 2.27 2.32
N PHE A 34 19.24 2.41 1.36
CA PHE A 34 19.56 2.82 -0.01
C PHE A 34 19.64 4.34 -0.20
N GLY A 35 19.52 5.10 0.90
CA GLY A 35 19.71 6.54 0.91
C GLY A 35 18.47 7.36 0.59
N ALA A 36 17.27 6.75 0.60
CA ALA A 36 16.01 7.49 0.44
C ALA A 36 15.66 8.27 1.72
N ASP A 37 14.92 9.35 1.53
CA ASP A 37 14.16 10.01 2.60
C ASP A 37 12.79 9.33 2.70
N VAL A 38 12.58 8.60 3.80
CA VAL A 38 11.46 7.67 3.93
C VAL A 38 10.34 8.22 4.79
N TYR A 39 9.11 8.04 4.31
CA TYR A 39 7.84 8.39 4.95
C TYR A 39 6.98 7.13 5.00
N SER A 40 6.71 6.64 6.20
CA SER A 40 6.05 5.36 6.45
C SER A 40 4.67 5.55 7.02
N PHE A 41 3.68 4.83 6.47
CA PHE A 41 2.27 4.92 6.85
C PHE A 41 1.81 3.56 7.34
N GLU A 42 1.36 3.48 8.59
CA GLU A 42 0.88 2.23 9.20
C GLU A 42 -0.26 2.55 10.17
N PRO A 43 -1.49 2.11 9.89
CA PRO A 43 -2.64 2.47 10.69
C PRO A 43 -2.85 1.60 11.93
N SER A 44 -2.21 0.42 12.01
CA SER A 44 -2.44 -0.50 13.12
C SER A 44 -1.88 0.04 14.44
N PRO A 45 -2.72 0.24 15.48
CA PRO A 45 -2.24 0.64 16.81
C PRO A 45 -1.29 -0.37 17.45
N ASN A 46 -1.26 -1.61 16.98
CA ASN A 46 -0.33 -2.64 17.45
C ASN A 46 1.03 -2.55 16.75
N ASN A 47 1.03 -2.30 15.44
CA ASN A 47 2.24 -2.23 14.64
C ASN A 47 2.92 -0.87 14.71
N PHE A 48 2.14 0.21 14.74
CA PHE A 48 2.68 1.56 14.69
C PHE A 48 3.70 1.90 15.78
N PRO A 49 3.51 1.54 17.08
CA PRO A 49 4.54 1.75 18.10
C PRO A 49 5.84 1.01 17.80
N ILE A 50 5.76 -0.18 17.21
CA ILE A 50 6.93 -0.99 16.83
C ILE A 50 7.64 -0.34 15.63
N LEU A 51 6.89 0.04 14.59
CA LEU A 51 7.39 0.80 13.44
C LEU A 51 8.16 2.03 13.92
N LYS A 52 7.54 2.83 14.78
CA LYS A 52 8.12 4.04 15.31
C LYS A 52 9.44 3.77 16.06
N SER A 53 9.45 2.77 16.93
CA SER A 53 10.64 2.35 17.67
C SER A 53 11.78 1.92 16.75
N ASN A 54 11.47 1.18 15.67
CA ASN A 54 12.46 0.67 14.74
C ASN A 54 13.02 1.76 13.81
N CYS A 55 12.23 2.78 13.49
CA CYS A 55 12.47 3.69 12.37
C CYS A 55 12.87 5.11 12.76
N GLU A 56 12.37 5.67 13.87
CA GLU A 56 12.60 7.09 14.20
C GLU A 56 14.07 7.44 14.37
N SER A 57 14.87 6.58 15.01
CA SER A 57 16.30 6.81 15.21
C SER A 57 17.09 6.84 13.89
N LEU A 58 16.53 6.30 12.82
CA LEU A 58 17.09 6.30 11.46
C LEU A 58 16.67 7.54 10.66
N GLY A 59 15.86 8.44 11.25
CA GLY A 59 15.32 9.61 10.57
C GLY A 59 14.18 9.30 9.59
N ILE A 60 13.53 8.14 9.71
CA ILE A 60 12.31 7.77 8.98
C ILE A 60 11.13 8.43 9.67
N LYS A 61 10.25 9.06 8.89
CA LYS A 61 9.04 9.71 9.41
C LYS A 61 7.88 8.72 9.36
N CYS A 62 7.25 8.47 10.52
CA CYS A 62 6.19 7.48 10.68
C CYS A 62 4.85 8.16 10.99
N PHE A 63 3.77 7.71 10.34
CA PHE A 63 2.41 8.24 10.47
C PHE A 63 1.42 7.12 10.76
N ASP A 64 0.59 7.31 11.79
CA ASP A 64 -0.46 6.40 12.26
C ASP A 64 -1.78 6.60 11.50
N VAL A 65 -1.73 6.49 10.19
CA VAL A 65 -2.89 6.72 9.34
C VAL A 65 -3.02 5.64 8.26
N ALA A 66 -4.26 5.33 7.90
CA ALA A 66 -4.62 4.58 6.70
C ALA A 66 -4.94 5.53 5.56
N LEU A 67 -4.68 5.12 4.32
CA LEU A 67 -5.06 5.90 3.14
C LEU A 67 -6.44 5.47 2.64
N HIS A 68 -7.25 6.47 2.25
CA HIS A 68 -8.56 6.27 1.64
C HIS A 68 -8.94 7.46 0.76
N GLN A 69 -9.94 7.28 -0.11
CA GLN A 69 -10.41 8.37 -0.97
C GLN A 69 -11.05 9.54 -0.20
N SER A 70 -11.64 9.26 0.95
CA SER A 70 -12.26 10.26 1.82
C SER A 70 -11.70 10.13 3.23
N PRO A 71 -11.39 11.25 3.91
CA PRO A 71 -10.95 11.20 5.29
C PRO A 71 -12.12 10.83 6.21
N TYR A 72 -11.87 9.93 7.14
CA TYR A 72 -12.80 9.60 8.23
C TYR A 72 -12.04 8.87 9.34
N GLU A 73 -12.69 8.77 10.49
CA GLU A 73 -12.17 8.03 11.64
C GLU A 73 -13.22 7.03 12.09
N CYS A 74 -12.82 5.81 12.36
CA CYS A 74 -13.74 4.79 12.81
C CYS A 74 -13.09 3.76 13.71
N PHE A 75 -13.93 3.07 14.48
CA PHE A 75 -13.55 1.81 15.09
C PHE A 75 -13.80 0.71 14.07
N THR A 76 -12.77 -0.01 13.68
CA THR A 76 -12.85 -1.12 12.74
C THR A 76 -12.21 -2.37 13.32
N ARG A 77 -12.61 -3.52 12.83
CA ARG A 77 -11.86 -4.75 13.06
C ARG A 77 -10.69 -4.75 12.09
N PHE A 78 -9.51 -4.64 12.64
CA PHE A 78 -8.27 -4.68 11.88
C PHE A 78 -7.59 -6.02 12.09
N LYS A 79 -7.27 -6.70 11.01
CA LYS A 79 -6.56 -7.97 11.07
C LYS A 79 -5.06 -7.68 10.96
N ASP A 80 -4.37 -7.72 12.09
CA ASP A 80 -2.92 -7.67 12.08
C ASP A 80 -2.37 -9.01 11.59
N CYS A 81 -1.72 -9.01 10.46
CA CYS A 81 -1.26 -10.22 9.77
C CYS A 81 -0.26 -11.08 10.58
N LYS A 82 0.35 -10.58 11.65
CA LYS A 82 1.41 -11.31 12.37
C LYS A 82 1.26 -11.40 13.90
N THR A 83 0.37 -10.67 14.55
CA THR A 83 0.36 -10.58 16.04
C THR A 83 -0.75 -11.37 16.72
N ASP A 84 -1.75 -11.84 16.00
CA ASP A 84 -2.94 -12.46 16.58
C ASP A 84 -2.99 -13.99 16.51
N TYR A 85 -1.85 -14.63 16.29
CA TYR A 85 -1.77 -16.08 16.45
C TYR A 85 -1.74 -16.42 17.93
N LYS A 86 -2.86 -16.90 18.46
CA LYS A 86 -2.83 -17.73 19.66
C LYS A 86 -2.33 -19.13 19.30
N GLU A 87 -1.75 -19.83 20.27
CA GLU A 87 -1.32 -21.23 20.14
C GLU A 87 -2.41 -22.19 19.64
N ASP A 88 -3.68 -21.78 19.69
CA ASP A 88 -4.86 -22.53 19.24
C ASP A 88 -5.33 -22.16 17.81
N GLY A 89 -4.62 -21.29 17.10
CA GLY A 89 -4.92 -20.91 15.72
C GLY A 89 -6.14 -19.97 15.55
N VAL A 90 -6.66 -19.40 16.62
CA VAL A 90 -7.75 -18.42 16.57
C VAL A 90 -7.17 -17.02 16.47
N THR A 91 -7.41 -16.36 15.34
CA THR A 91 -7.13 -14.94 15.15
C THR A 91 -8.12 -14.11 15.98
N LEU A 92 -7.63 -13.28 16.88
CA LEU A 92 -8.45 -12.29 17.56
C LEU A 92 -8.55 -11.05 16.69
N ASP A 93 -9.69 -10.86 16.04
CA ASP A 93 -10.05 -9.57 15.47
C ASP A 93 -10.26 -8.57 16.61
N THR A 94 -9.30 -7.68 16.80
CA THR A 94 -9.46 -6.60 17.78
C THR A 94 -10.11 -5.40 17.10
N VAL A 95 -11.09 -4.80 17.78
CA VAL A 95 -11.67 -3.53 17.34
C VAL A 95 -10.64 -2.45 17.65
N GLN A 96 -10.17 -1.76 16.59
CA GLN A 96 -9.15 -0.73 16.67
C GLN A 96 -9.69 0.60 16.13
N TYR A 97 -9.19 1.69 16.68
CA TYR A 97 -9.51 3.03 16.18
C TYR A 97 -8.51 3.38 15.07
N ILE A 98 -9.01 3.63 13.87
CA ILE A 98 -8.19 3.94 12.68
C ILE A 98 -8.58 5.31 12.13
N LYS A 99 -7.57 6.12 11.85
CA LYS A 99 -7.69 7.38 11.13
C LYS A 99 -7.40 7.17 9.66
N TYR A 100 -8.39 7.42 8.80
CA TYR A 100 -8.26 7.38 7.36
C TYR A 100 -8.07 8.79 6.80
N VAL A 101 -7.15 8.94 5.86
CA VAL A 101 -6.82 10.22 5.24
C VAL A 101 -6.76 10.12 3.72
N ASN A 102 -7.09 11.20 3.03
CA ASN A 102 -6.75 11.36 1.63
C ASN A 102 -5.27 11.73 1.50
N LEU A 103 -4.50 11.05 0.65
CA LEU A 103 -3.06 11.25 0.56
C LEU A 103 -2.70 12.67 0.12
N GLU A 104 -3.41 13.23 -0.87
CA GLU A 104 -3.12 14.56 -1.40
C GLU A 104 -3.31 15.64 -0.32
N ASP A 105 -4.42 15.56 0.43
CA ASP A 105 -4.71 16.49 1.51
C ASP A 105 -3.70 16.32 2.65
N PHE A 106 -3.38 15.08 3.01
CA PHE A 106 -2.42 14.78 4.07
C PHE A 106 -1.01 15.32 3.76
N ILE A 107 -0.56 15.19 2.50
CA ILE A 107 0.71 15.76 2.02
C ILE A 107 0.72 17.28 2.21
N LYS A 108 -0.35 17.96 1.81
CA LYS A 108 -0.47 19.42 1.91
C LYS A 108 -0.49 19.91 3.35
N GLU A 109 -1.31 19.26 4.19
CA GLU A 109 -1.47 19.60 5.60
C GLU A 109 -0.20 19.41 6.42
N ASN A 110 0.57 18.36 6.13
CA ASN A 110 1.79 18.01 6.85
C ASN A 110 3.07 18.51 6.17
N ASN A 111 2.95 19.22 5.04
CA ASN A 111 4.08 19.75 4.26
C ASN A 111 5.12 18.66 3.93
N ILE A 112 4.63 17.50 3.47
CA ILE A 112 5.45 16.35 3.11
C ILE A 112 5.89 16.47 1.64
N PRO A 113 7.16 16.23 1.28
CA PRO A 113 7.59 16.27 -0.11
C PRO A 113 6.96 15.14 -0.92
N LEU A 114 6.64 15.43 -2.20
CA LEU A 114 6.05 14.45 -3.11
C LEU A 114 7.02 13.27 -3.38
N PRO A 115 6.49 12.04 -3.51
CA PRO A 115 7.33 10.85 -3.62
C PRO A 115 7.93 10.65 -5.02
N ASN A 116 9.14 10.10 -5.07
CA ASN A 116 9.74 9.56 -6.28
C ASN A 116 9.47 8.06 -6.41
N PHE A 117 9.28 7.40 -5.27
CA PHE A 117 8.97 5.97 -5.19
C PHE A 117 7.89 5.73 -4.15
N ILE A 118 6.99 4.79 -4.43
CA ILE A 118 5.95 4.33 -3.50
C ILE A 118 5.97 2.80 -3.45
N LYS A 119 6.05 2.22 -2.25
CA LYS A 119 5.60 0.86 -1.99
C LYS A 119 4.17 0.94 -1.45
N LEU A 120 3.27 0.20 -2.04
CA LEU A 120 1.86 0.13 -1.66
C LEU A 120 1.48 -1.33 -1.44
N ASP A 121 1.21 -1.69 -0.19
CA ASP A 121 0.79 -3.01 0.23
C ASP A 121 -0.03 -2.84 1.52
N ILE A 122 -1.34 -2.87 1.37
CA ILE A 122 -2.34 -2.52 2.39
C ILE A 122 -3.47 -3.53 2.47
N GLU A 123 -3.14 -4.77 2.12
CA GLU A 123 -3.97 -5.95 2.35
C GLU A 123 -5.38 -5.85 1.75
N GLY A 124 -5.46 -5.35 0.49
CA GLY A 124 -6.70 -5.37 -0.31
C GLY A 124 -7.37 -4.01 -0.56
N MET A 125 -6.79 -2.91 -0.07
CA MET A 125 -7.29 -1.55 -0.34
C MET A 125 -6.52 -0.84 -1.47
N GLU A 126 -5.55 -1.52 -2.11
CA GLU A 126 -4.64 -0.92 -3.10
C GLU A 126 -5.41 -0.29 -4.25
N SER A 127 -6.44 -0.97 -4.74
CA SER A 127 -7.24 -0.49 -5.87
C SER A 127 -8.03 0.78 -5.54
N ILE A 128 -8.49 0.94 -4.30
CA ILE A 128 -9.18 2.15 -3.84
C ILE A 128 -8.19 3.30 -3.71
N VAL A 129 -7.04 3.03 -3.11
CA VAL A 129 -6.00 4.04 -2.87
C VAL A 129 -5.37 4.50 -4.19
N LEU A 130 -5.10 3.60 -5.14
CA LEU A 130 -4.56 3.96 -6.45
C LEU A 130 -5.45 4.94 -7.23
N LYS A 131 -6.78 4.90 -7.06
CA LYS A 131 -7.68 5.92 -7.64
C LYS A 131 -7.37 7.33 -7.15
N THR A 132 -6.88 7.46 -5.94
CA THR A 132 -6.54 8.76 -5.35
C THR A 132 -5.19 9.30 -5.82
N PHE A 133 -4.41 8.53 -6.58
CA PHE A 133 -3.06 8.90 -7.03
C PHE A 133 -3.04 9.65 -8.37
N GLU A 134 -4.19 10.04 -8.91
CA GLU A 134 -4.28 10.76 -10.18
C GLU A 134 -3.41 12.04 -10.17
N PHE A 135 -3.36 12.76 -9.06
CA PHE A 135 -2.51 13.93 -8.90
C PHE A 135 -1.00 13.58 -8.97
N LEU A 136 -0.61 12.38 -8.53
CA LEU A 136 0.77 11.87 -8.66
C LEU A 136 1.07 11.44 -10.10
N PHE A 137 0.14 10.74 -10.74
CA PHE A 137 0.29 10.29 -12.13
C PHE A 137 0.44 11.46 -13.10
N ASN A 138 -0.30 12.55 -12.89
CA ASN A 138 -0.23 13.77 -13.69
C ASN A 138 0.88 14.75 -13.23
N GLY A 139 1.43 14.55 -12.02
CA GLY A 139 2.42 15.43 -11.40
C GLY A 139 3.84 14.88 -11.44
N VAL A 140 4.33 14.43 -10.29
CA VAL A 140 5.73 13.98 -10.09
C VAL A 140 6.04 12.61 -10.68
N ARG A 141 5.02 11.84 -11.01
CA ARG A 141 5.11 10.55 -11.72
C ARG A 141 6.03 9.54 -11.00
N PRO A 142 5.71 9.14 -9.77
CA PRO A 142 6.55 8.20 -9.01
C PRO A 142 6.55 6.81 -9.66
N ILE A 143 7.62 6.06 -9.45
CA ILE A 143 7.57 4.61 -9.65
C ILE A 143 6.83 4.01 -8.47
N ILE A 144 5.87 3.11 -8.74
CA ILE A 144 5.04 2.50 -7.69
C ILE A 144 5.23 0.99 -7.75
N TYR A 145 5.66 0.38 -6.65
CA TYR A 145 5.51 -1.04 -6.43
C TYR A 145 4.23 -1.26 -5.64
N ALA A 146 3.27 -1.93 -6.24
CA ALA A 146 1.99 -2.25 -5.62
C ALA A 146 1.82 -3.77 -5.51
N GLU A 147 1.58 -4.27 -4.29
CA GLU A 147 1.17 -5.65 -4.06
C GLU A 147 -0.35 -5.71 -4.07
N ILE A 148 -0.92 -6.11 -5.21
CA ILE A 148 -2.37 -6.12 -5.40
C ILE A 148 -2.95 -7.39 -4.79
N HIS A 149 -3.73 -7.22 -3.75
CA HIS A 149 -4.47 -8.30 -3.10
C HIS A 149 -5.85 -8.48 -3.76
N ALA A 150 -6.10 -9.69 -4.25
CA ALA A 150 -7.38 -10.02 -4.81
C ALA A 150 -8.40 -10.27 -3.71
N GLN A 151 -9.49 -9.55 -3.75
CA GLN A 151 -10.68 -9.91 -2.98
C GLN A 151 -11.48 -10.93 -3.78
N PRO A 152 -11.66 -12.17 -3.32
CA PRO A 152 -12.51 -13.13 -3.98
C PRO A 152 -13.95 -12.59 -4.06
N LYS A 153 -14.50 -12.48 -5.26
CA LYS A 153 -15.90 -12.05 -5.50
C LYS A 153 -16.95 -12.88 -4.73
N ASN A 154 -16.55 -14.02 -4.18
CA ASN A 154 -17.40 -14.99 -3.48
C ASN A 154 -17.08 -15.16 -1.99
N MET A 155 -16.22 -14.37 -1.39
CA MET A 155 -16.25 -14.27 0.06
C MET A 155 -17.57 -13.59 0.42
N ASN A 156 -18.64 -14.41 0.52
CA ASN A 156 -19.81 -14.00 1.25
C ASN A 156 -19.27 -13.36 2.53
N ASN A 157 -19.65 -12.14 2.76
CA ASN A 157 -19.26 -11.28 3.87
C ASN A 157 -19.58 -11.87 5.26
N GLN A 158 -19.72 -13.21 5.32
CA GLN A 158 -20.10 -13.98 6.51
C GLN A 158 -19.00 -14.01 7.56
N ASN A 159 -17.73 -13.83 7.15
CA ASN A 159 -16.62 -13.80 8.10
C ASN A 159 -16.23 -12.37 8.53
N TYR A 160 -16.70 -11.34 7.82
CA TYR A 160 -16.42 -9.93 8.14
C TYR A 160 -17.68 -9.06 7.86
N PRO A 161 -18.84 -9.37 8.49
CA PRO A 161 -20.11 -8.69 8.18
C PRO A 161 -20.10 -7.19 8.50
N ASP A 162 -19.16 -6.75 9.34
CA ASP A 162 -19.11 -5.40 9.88
C ASP A 162 -17.95 -4.56 9.32
N ASN A 163 -17.18 -5.06 8.34
CA ASN A 163 -16.11 -4.30 7.72
C ASN A 163 -16.49 -3.86 6.30
N PRO A 164 -17.05 -2.65 6.12
CA PRO A 164 -17.44 -2.12 4.82
C PRO A 164 -16.25 -1.89 3.87
N HIS A 165 -15.01 -1.96 4.38
CA HIS A 165 -13.79 -1.67 3.64
C HIS A 165 -13.26 -2.86 2.83
N TRP A 166 -13.72 -4.09 3.12
CA TRP A 166 -13.34 -5.30 2.40
C TRP A 166 -14.25 -5.59 1.19
N VAL A 167 -15.09 -4.66 0.84
CA VAL A 167 -15.90 -4.77 -0.37
C VAL A 167 -15.08 -4.22 -1.52
N TRP A 168 -14.81 -5.05 -2.51
CA TRP A 168 -14.35 -4.56 -3.81
C TRP A 168 -15.32 -3.45 -4.24
N PRO A 169 -14.83 -2.24 -4.55
CA PRO A 169 -15.73 -1.13 -4.82
C PRO A 169 -16.70 -1.53 -5.94
N GLU A 170 -18.00 -1.24 -5.76
CA GLU A 170 -19.04 -1.53 -6.76
C GLU A 170 -18.68 -0.94 -8.13
N ASP A 171 -17.89 0.12 -8.15
CA ASP A 171 -17.35 0.78 -9.33
C ASP A 171 -16.08 0.11 -9.90
N GLY A 172 -15.69 -1.08 -9.40
CA GLY A 172 -14.60 -1.90 -9.95
C GLY A 172 -13.18 -1.51 -9.54
N GLY A 173 -12.99 -0.54 -8.61
CA GLY A 173 -11.66 -0.14 -8.17
C GLY A 173 -10.85 0.63 -9.23
N PHE A 174 -9.52 0.60 -9.15
CA PHE A 174 -8.65 1.23 -10.14
C PHE A 174 -8.62 0.41 -11.44
N ASP A 175 -8.96 1.05 -12.54
CA ASP A 175 -8.83 0.44 -13.86
C ASP A 175 -7.38 0.56 -14.35
N PHE A 176 -6.63 -0.52 -14.24
CA PHE A 176 -5.23 -0.56 -14.68
C PHE A 176 -5.03 -0.28 -16.18
N ASN A 177 -6.07 -0.42 -17.02
CA ASN A 177 -5.99 -0.02 -18.41
C ASN A 177 -5.83 1.49 -18.61
N LYS A 178 -6.23 2.29 -17.59
CA LYS A 178 -6.03 3.74 -17.60
C LYS A 178 -4.58 4.16 -17.38
N LEU A 179 -3.69 3.28 -16.95
CA LEU A 179 -2.26 3.60 -16.78
C LEU A 179 -1.65 4.17 -18.06
N LYS A 180 -2.09 3.69 -19.23
CA LYS A 180 -1.64 4.23 -20.53
C LYS A 180 -2.04 5.70 -20.74
N ASP A 181 -3.19 6.12 -20.19
CA ASP A 181 -3.68 7.49 -20.31
C ASP A 181 -2.78 8.45 -19.50
N PHE A 182 -2.16 7.93 -18.45
CA PHE A 182 -1.12 8.61 -17.67
C PHE A 182 0.29 8.36 -18.19
N ASN A 183 0.44 7.64 -19.32
CA ASN A 183 1.73 7.25 -19.89
C ASN A 183 2.59 6.43 -18.91
N TYR A 184 1.98 5.41 -18.29
CA TYR A 184 2.63 4.43 -17.45
C TYR A 184 2.60 3.04 -18.09
N SER A 185 3.65 2.28 -17.83
CA SER A 185 3.71 0.85 -18.12
C SER A 185 3.59 0.05 -16.83
N MET A 186 3.04 -1.15 -16.92
CA MET A 186 2.93 -2.11 -15.82
C MET A 186 3.87 -3.28 -16.09
N LEU A 187 4.74 -3.58 -15.13
CA LEU A 187 5.73 -4.66 -15.21
C LEU A 187 5.44 -5.69 -14.11
N ASP A 188 5.36 -6.96 -14.48
CA ASP A 188 5.48 -8.07 -13.53
C ASP A 188 6.97 -8.31 -13.22
N PRO A 189 7.46 -7.95 -12.03
CA PRO A 189 8.86 -8.05 -11.71
C PRO A 189 9.34 -9.50 -11.49
N SER A 190 8.42 -10.43 -11.25
CA SER A 190 8.75 -11.85 -11.04
C SER A 190 9.16 -12.53 -12.35
N THR A 191 8.58 -12.12 -13.46
CA THR A 191 8.86 -12.61 -14.80
C THR A 191 9.66 -11.63 -15.66
N ASN A 192 9.82 -10.39 -15.20
CA ASN A 192 10.37 -9.26 -15.93
C ASN A 192 9.64 -9.00 -17.25
N THR A 193 8.31 -9.13 -17.24
CA THR A 193 7.48 -9.00 -18.43
C THR A 193 6.54 -7.80 -18.28
N PHE A 194 6.51 -6.93 -19.30
CA PHE A 194 5.49 -5.88 -19.35
C PHE A 194 4.12 -6.49 -19.65
N ILE A 195 3.14 -6.02 -18.88
CA ILE A 195 1.74 -6.46 -19.00
C ILE A 195 1.07 -5.60 -20.06
N ASP A 196 0.59 -6.25 -21.12
CA ASP A 196 -0.07 -5.60 -22.24
C ASP A 196 -1.56 -5.28 -21.94
N LYS A 197 -2.17 -4.56 -22.84
CA LYS A 197 -3.42 -3.77 -22.85
C LYS A 197 -4.70 -4.42 -22.32
N ASN A 198 -4.70 -5.70 -21.99
CA ASN A 198 -5.86 -6.43 -21.47
C ASN A 198 -5.54 -7.09 -20.14
N PHE A 199 -5.07 -6.28 -19.19
CA PHE A 199 -4.83 -6.79 -17.85
C PHE A 199 -6.15 -7.22 -17.22
N ASN A 200 -6.43 -8.51 -17.31
CA ASN A 200 -7.45 -9.17 -16.52
C ASN A 200 -6.75 -9.84 -15.34
N TYR A 201 -6.65 -9.10 -14.24
CA TYR A 201 -6.27 -9.73 -13.00
C TYR A 201 -7.35 -10.74 -12.63
N ASN A 202 -7.00 -12.02 -12.63
CA ASN A 202 -7.91 -13.09 -12.23
C ASN A 202 -7.65 -13.42 -10.74
N PRO A 203 -8.47 -12.89 -9.82
CA PRO A 203 -8.28 -13.14 -8.39
C PRO A 203 -8.46 -14.62 -8.00
N ALA A 204 -9.05 -15.44 -8.87
CA ALA A 204 -9.20 -16.87 -8.62
C ALA A 204 -7.89 -17.66 -8.80
N GLU A 205 -6.91 -17.09 -9.50
CA GLU A 205 -5.64 -17.76 -9.80
C GLU A 205 -4.50 -17.38 -8.85
N LYS A 206 -4.53 -16.16 -8.29
CA LYS A 206 -3.51 -15.65 -7.37
C LYS A 206 -4.17 -14.85 -6.25
N THR A 207 -3.73 -15.07 -5.02
CA THR A 207 -4.24 -14.33 -3.84
C THR A 207 -3.66 -12.93 -3.75
N HIS A 208 -2.42 -12.74 -4.20
CA HIS A 208 -1.74 -11.45 -4.30
C HIS A 208 -0.66 -11.51 -5.39
N GLN A 209 -0.35 -10.37 -5.97
CA GLN A 209 0.75 -10.22 -6.93
C GLN A 209 1.31 -8.80 -6.89
N GLY A 210 2.65 -8.71 -6.82
CA GLY A 210 3.37 -7.45 -6.91
C GLY A 210 3.56 -6.97 -8.35
N PHE A 211 3.34 -5.69 -8.60
CA PHE A 211 3.54 -5.04 -9.89
C PHE A 211 4.34 -3.74 -9.73
N LEU A 212 5.14 -3.44 -10.74
CA LEU A 212 5.77 -2.13 -10.88
C LEU A 212 5.01 -1.30 -11.91
N LEU A 213 4.53 -0.14 -11.48
CA LEU A 213 3.98 0.91 -12.33
C LEU A 213 5.09 1.90 -12.62
N ILE A 214 5.51 1.99 -13.88
CA ILE A 214 6.71 2.72 -14.31
C ILE A 214 6.29 3.81 -15.30
N PRO A 215 6.62 5.10 -15.02
CA PRO A 215 6.38 6.17 -15.97
C PRO A 215 7.27 6.00 -17.23
N ASN A 216 6.65 6.16 -18.42
CA ASN A 216 7.34 6.11 -19.71
C ASN A 216 8.00 7.44 -20.06
#